data_1d276f5aca1ed783301c87f4a07818bb
#
_entry.id   1d276f5aca1ed783301c87f4a07818bb
#
_cell.length_a   1.000
_cell.length_b   1.000
_cell.length_c   1.000
_cell.angle_alpha   90.00
_cell.angle_beta   90.00
_cell.angle_gamma   90.00
#
_symmetry.space_group_name_H-M   'P 1'
#
loop_
_entity.id
_entity.type
_entity.pdbx_description
1 polymer ?
#
loop_
_entity_poly.entity_id
_entity_poly.type
_entity_poly.pdbx_seq_one_letter_code
_entity_poly.pdbx_strand_id
1 'polypeptide(L)'
;SSSVGEMAELTGGAKLDLGKVPLKQAGLSSWEILVSESQERMTVGVRPDDCEKFEALASLHEVEATAVGEFTDSGAFVVHHGQTPVAHLPIHFLFDGCPQLNLDSEWSPPTHLPLETPELDEEGMGKLLARLLARPNVASKEWWVRSYDHEVIAQSVIKPFCGTNHDAPGDAAVIAPIQGGTQGLVISNGIAPRYSDIDSYAMAAASVDEALRNAVCVGVDLDLIAGLDNFCWPDPIESSKTPDGRYKLAQLVRANRALDDVCRAYRLPCISGKDSMKNDAMTVSYTHLTLPTS
;
A
#
# COMPACT_ATOMS: atom_id res chain seq x y z
N SER A 1 -11.68 -1.52 -13.05
CA SER A 1 -11.49 -2.51 -14.14
C SER A 1 -10.70 -3.72 -13.70
N SER A 2 -9.61 -3.57 -12.96
CA SER A 2 -8.78 -4.71 -12.51
C SER A 2 -9.57 -5.72 -11.70
N SER A 3 -10.31 -5.31 -10.69
CA SER A 3 -11.09 -6.22 -9.85
C SER A 3 -12.09 -7.06 -10.65
N VAL A 4 -12.81 -6.47 -11.60
CA VAL A 4 -13.74 -7.24 -12.46
C VAL A 4 -12.98 -8.18 -13.40
N GLY A 5 -11.84 -7.73 -13.93
CA GLY A 5 -10.97 -8.55 -14.76
C GLY A 5 -10.47 -9.79 -14.03
N GLU A 6 -9.92 -9.62 -12.82
CA GLU A 6 -9.43 -10.72 -11.97
C GLU A 6 -10.55 -11.70 -11.59
N MET A 7 -11.74 -11.19 -11.24
CA MET A 7 -12.91 -12.05 -10.98
C MET A 7 -13.37 -12.79 -12.25
N ALA A 8 -13.24 -12.15 -13.43
CA ALA A 8 -13.61 -12.76 -14.70
C ALA A 8 -12.68 -13.92 -15.09
N GLU A 9 -11.44 -13.96 -14.60
CA GLU A 9 -10.54 -15.10 -14.76
C GLU A 9 -11.12 -16.36 -14.13
N LEU A 10 -11.70 -16.23 -12.93
CA LEU A 10 -12.29 -17.35 -12.19
C LEU A 10 -13.51 -17.95 -12.89
N THR A 11 -14.24 -17.16 -13.66
CA THR A 11 -15.46 -17.58 -14.36
C THR A 11 -15.25 -17.88 -15.84
N GLY A 12 -14.12 -17.42 -16.40
CA GLY A 12 -13.81 -17.53 -17.81
C GLY A 12 -14.33 -16.37 -18.66
N GLY A 13 -14.87 -15.31 -18.07
CA GLY A 13 -15.32 -14.15 -18.82
C GLY A 13 -16.20 -13.18 -18.04
N ALA A 14 -16.38 -11.99 -18.60
CA ALA A 14 -17.33 -11.01 -18.08
C ALA A 14 -17.83 -10.08 -19.19
N LYS A 15 -19.02 -9.53 -18.99
CA LYS A 15 -19.62 -8.51 -19.84
C LYS A 15 -20.01 -7.30 -18.98
N LEU A 16 -19.43 -6.13 -19.28
CA LEU A 16 -19.69 -4.87 -18.60
C LEU A 16 -20.44 -3.88 -19.49
N ASP A 17 -21.27 -3.05 -18.87
CA ASP A 17 -21.89 -1.89 -19.52
C ASP A 17 -21.49 -0.62 -18.74
N LEU A 18 -20.60 0.18 -19.34
CA LEU A 18 -20.12 1.45 -18.76
C LEU A 18 -21.21 2.50 -18.66
N GLY A 19 -22.28 2.39 -19.48
CA GLY A 19 -23.43 3.28 -19.40
C GLY A 19 -24.22 3.16 -18.09
N LYS A 20 -24.02 2.03 -17.34
CA LYS A 20 -24.64 1.80 -16.03
C LYS A 20 -23.77 2.21 -14.85
N VAL A 21 -22.49 2.54 -15.09
CA VAL A 21 -21.57 2.90 -14.01
C VAL A 21 -21.95 4.26 -13.44
N PRO A 22 -22.17 4.39 -12.13
CA PRO A 22 -22.42 5.69 -11.49
C PRO A 22 -21.20 6.60 -11.64
N LEU A 23 -21.37 7.80 -12.13
CA LEU A 23 -20.29 8.74 -12.39
C LEU A 23 -20.43 9.99 -11.51
N LYS A 24 -19.33 10.40 -10.84
CA LYS A 24 -19.26 11.67 -10.12
C LYS A 24 -19.02 12.86 -11.07
N GLN A 25 -18.44 12.60 -12.25
CA GLN A 25 -18.11 13.62 -13.25
C GLN A 25 -18.76 13.24 -14.58
N ALA A 26 -19.47 14.18 -15.19
CA ALA A 26 -20.05 14.02 -16.52
C ALA A 26 -19.00 14.19 -17.62
N GLY A 27 -19.24 13.59 -18.79
CA GLY A 27 -18.42 13.78 -19.99
C GLY A 27 -17.17 12.93 -20.07
N LEU A 28 -17.03 11.92 -19.22
CA LEU A 28 -15.92 10.95 -19.32
C LEU A 28 -16.10 10.06 -20.53
N SER A 29 -15.02 9.81 -21.25
CA SER A 29 -14.95 8.81 -22.32
C SER A 29 -14.99 7.39 -21.78
N SER A 30 -15.29 6.41 -22.64
CA SER A 30 -15.41 5.00 -22.21
C SER A 30 -14.14 4.47 -21.54
N TRP A 31 -12.97 4.82 -22.05
CA TRP A 31 -11.71 4.36 -21.46
C TRP A 31 -11.44 5.03 -20.09
N GLU A 32 -11.78 6.31 -19.92
CA GLU A 32 -11.65 7.01 -18.63
C GLU A 32 -12.55 6.35 -17.56
N ILE A 33 -13.79 5.98 -17.92
CA ILE A 33 -14.69 5.27 -17.02
C ILE A 33 -14.12 3.89 -16.65
N LEU A 34 -13.63 3.15 -17.65
CA LEU A 34 -13.13 1.78 -17.45
C LEU A 34 -11.89 1.73 -16.56
N VAL A 35 -10.93 2.64 -16.73
CA VAL A 35 -9.68 2.67 -15.97
C VAL A 35 -9.73 3.57 -14.73
N SER A 36 -10.87 4.19 -14.44
CA SER A 36 -11.04 5.06 -13.28
C SER A 36 -10.78 4.32 -11.97
N GLU A 37 -9.95 4.91 -11.12
CA GLU A 37 -9.65 4.46 -9.76
C GLU A 37 -10.40 5.30 -8.72
N SER A 38 -11.71 5.47 -8.90
CA SER A 38 -12.53 6.17 -7.91
C SER A 38 -12.48 5.43 -6.58
N GLN A 39 -12.22 6.17 -5.49
CA GLN A 39 -12.04 5.60 -4.17
C GLN A 39 -13.33 4.95 -3.62
N GLU A 40 -13.13 3.97 -2.75
CA GLU A 40 -14.18 3.28 -1.99
C GLU A 40 -15.22 2.56 -2.86
N ARG A 41 -14.82 2.15 -4.07
CA ARG A 41 -15.64 1.28 -4.91
C ARG A 41 -15.29 -0.18 -4.68
N MET A 42 -16.33 -0.95 -4.48
CA MET A 42 -16.25 -2.40 -4.32
C MET A 42 -16.97 -3.10 -5.46
N THR A 43 -16.35 -4.16 -5.99
CA THR A 43 -17.01 -5.06 -6.94
C THR A 43 -17.47 -6.30 -6.19
N VAL A 44 -18.75 -6.64 -6.33
CA VAL A 44 -19.34 -7.80 -5.66
C VAL A 44 -19.98 -8.71 -6.70
N GLY A 45 -19.61 -9.99 -6.69
CA GLY A 45 -20.28 -11.02 -7.47
C GLY A 45 -21.51 -11.52 -6.72
N VAL A 46 -22.71 -11.27 -7.26
CA VAL A 46 -23.98 -11.66 -6.66
C VAL A 46 -24.71 -12.61 -7.58
N ARG A 47 -25.35 -13.66 -7.03
CA ARG A 47 -26.18 -14.55 -7.84
C ARG A 47 -27.39 -13.79 -8.39
N PRO A 48 -27.86 -14.07 -9.61
CA PRO A 48 -28.98 -13.35 -10.20
C PRO A 48 -30.23 -13.29 -9.29
N ASP A 49 -30.56 -14.40 -8.61
CA ASP A 49 -31.72 -14.51 -7.72
C ASP A 49 -31.59 -13.68 -6.42
N ASP A 50 -30.39 -13.22 -6.09
CA ASP A 50 -30.10 -12.46 -4.88
C ASP A 50 -29.83 -10.97 -5.15
N CYS A 51 -29.80 -10.53 -6.42
CA CYS A 51 -29.51 -9.14 -6.78
C CYS A 51 -30.46 -8.15 -6.15
N GLU A 52 -31.78 -8.39 -6.23
CA GLU A 52 -32.77 -7.49 -5.61
C GLU A 52 -32.63 -7.39 -4.09
N LYS A 53 -32.30 -8.51 -3.42
CA LYS A 53 -32.06 -8.53 -1.97
C LYS A 53 -30.79 -7.76 -1.62
N PHE A 54 -29.74 -7.88 -2.44
CA PHE A 54 -28.48 -7.17 -2.25
C PHE A 54 -28.68 -5.66 -2.41
N GLU A 55 -29.39 -5.23 -3.45
CA GLU A 55 -29.71 -3.81 -3.69
C GLU A 55 -30.57 -3.23 -2.56
N ALA A 56 -31.56 -3.99 -2.07
CA ALA A 56 -32.38 -3.58 -0.94
C ALA A 56 -31.55 -3.44 0.34
N LEU A 57 -30.62 -4.35 0.59
CA LEU A 57 -29.69 -4.28 1.73
C LEU A 57 -28.75 -3.08 1.63
N ALA A 58 -28.17 -2.83 0.46
CA ALA A 58 -27.33 -1.67 0.20
C ALA A 58 -28.09 -0.36 0.47
N SER A 59 -29.32 -0.26 -0.05
CA SER A 59 -30.19 0.89 0.17
C SER A 59 -30.55 1.11 1.66
N LEU A 60 -30.73 0.03 2.44
CA LEU A 60 -30.97 0.12 3.89
C LEU A 60 -29.78 0.77 4.62
N HIS A 61 -28.55 0.58 4.10
CA HIS A 61 -27.32 1.16 4.65
C HIS A 61 -26.89 2.45 3.93
N GLU A 62 -27.76 3.04 3.12
CA GLU A 62 -27.48 4.26 2.34
C GLU A 62 -26.27 4.12 1.41
N VAL A 63 -26.01 2.89 0.93
CA VAL A 63 -24.95 2.58 -0.02
C VAL A 63 -25.53 2.42 -1.43
N GLU A 64 -24.95 3.14 -2.40
CA GLU A 64 -25.32 2.99 -3.81
C GLU A 64 -24.79 1.67 -4.35
N ALA A 65 -25.68 0.81 -4.84
CA ALA A 65 -25.32 -0.44 -5.53
C ALA A 65 -25.98 -0.47 -6.90
N THR A 66 -25.19 -0.81 -7.92
CA THR A 66 -25.66 -0.84 -9.30
C THR A 66 -25.11 -2.07 -10.02
N ALA A 67 -25.99 -2.85 -10.65
CA ALA A 67 -25.61 -3.97 -11.49
C ALA A 67 -25.03 -3.46 -12.82
N VAL A 68 -23.70 -3.47 -12.94
CA VAL A 68 -22.97 -2.93 -14.10
C VAL A 68 -22.62 -3.99 -15.14
N GLY A 69 -22.89 -5.27 -14.86
CA GLY A 69 -22.56 -6.35 -15.79
C GLY A 69 -22.81 -7.72 -15.21
N GLU A 70 -22.29 -8.72 -15.88
CA GLU A 70 -22.43 -10.13 -15.52
C GLU A 70 -21.12 -10.88 -15.78
N PHE A 71 -20.86 -11.89 -14.96
CA PHE A 71 -19.78 -12.86 -15.22
C PHE A 71 -20.30 -13.96 -16.16
N THR A 72 -19.43 -14.40 -17.07
CA THR A 72 -19.75 -15.38 -18.12
C THR A 72 -18.64 -16.42 -18.22
N ASP A 73 -18.84 -17.43 -19.05
CA ASP A 73 -17.84 -18.42 -19.45
C ASP A 73 -17.42 -18.24 -20.92
N SER A 74 -17.59 -17.03 -21.45
CA SER A 74 -17.40 -16.73 -22.88
C SER A 74 -15.94 -16.75 -23.37
N GLY A 75 -14.97 -16.91 -22.49
CA GLY A 75 -13.54 -16.79 -22.79
C GLY A 75 -13.08 -15.35 -23.02
N ALA A 76 -13.95 -14.35 -22.78
CA ALA A 76 -13.66 -12.95 -23.11
C ALA A 76 -14.16 -11.97 -22.04
N PHE A 77 -13.41 -10.89 -21.90
CA PHE A 77 -13.81 -9.68 -21.19
C PHE A 77 -14.37 -8.69 -22.21
N VAL A 78 -15.68 -8.48 -22.17
CA VAL A 78 -16.41 -7.66 -23.14
C VAL A 78 -16.95 -6.41 -22.47
N VAL A 79 -16.69 -5.25 -23.03
CA VAL A 79 -17.15 -3.97 -22.50
C VAL A 79 -17.99 -3.24 -23.52
N HIS A 80 -19.15 -2.80 -23.08
CA HIS A 80 -20.05 -1.93 -23.83
C HIS A 80 -20.17 -0.58 -23.16
N HIS A 81 -20.53 0.44 -23.94
CA HIS A 81 -21.06 1.71 -23.44
C HIS A 81 -22.44 1.90 -24.08
N GLY A 82 -23.47 1.51 -23.35
CA GLY A 82 -24.81 1.36 -23.87
C GLY A 82 -24.84 0.26 -24.94
N GLN A 83 -25.24 0.62 -26.15
CA GLN A 83 -25.33 -0.32 -27.29
C GLN A 83 -23.99 -0.49 -28.04
N THR A 84 -22.99 0.32 -27.75
CA THR A 84 -21.72 0.30 -28.49
C THR A 84 -20.69 -0.59 -27.82
N PRO A 85 -20.16 -1.61 -28.47
CA PRO A 85 -19.02 -2.36 -27.97
C PRO A 85 -17.77 -1.49 -28.03
N VAL A 86 -17.05 -1.37 -26.90
CA VAL A 86 -15.86 -0.53 -26.77
C VAL A 86 -14.59 -1.32 -26.47
N ALA A 87 -14.73 -2.55 -25.98
CA ALA A 87 -13.61 -3.48 -25.83
C ALA A 87 -14.08 -4.93 -25.92
N HIS A 88 -13.22 -5.77 -26.48
CA HIS A 88 -13.36 -7.23 -26.50
C HIS A 88 -11.97 -7.84 -26.38
N LEU A 89 -11.66 -8.39 -25.21
CA LEU A 89 -10.36 -8.94 -24.88
C LEU A 89 -10.52 -10.40 -24.50
N PRO A 90 -9.81 -11.34 -25.15
CA PRO A 90 -9.73 -12.72 -24.66
C PRO A 90 -9.15 -12.73 -23.24
N ILE A 91 -9.71 -13.55 -22.35
CA ILE A 91 -9.25 -13.60 -20.93
C ILE A 91 -7.75 -13.93 -20.86
N HIS A 92 -7.27 -14.89 -21.62
CA HIS A 92 -5.84 -15.24 -21.64
C HIS A 92 -4.95 -14.07 -22.09
N PHE A 93 -5.44 -13.22 -23.00
CA PHE A 93 -4.69 -12.02 -23.41
C PHE A 93 -4.65 -10.97 -22.30
N LEU A 94 -5.71 -10.85 -21.53
CA LEU A 94 -5.77 -9.90 -20.42
C LEU A 94 -4.71 -10.17 -19.33
N PHE A 95 -4.42 -11.46 -19.08
CA PHE A 95 -3.47 -11.90 -18.06
C PHE A 95 -2.07 -12.20 -18.61
N ASP A 96 -2.01 -12.90 -19.74
CA ASP A 96 -0.75 -13.41 -20.30
C ASP A 96 -0.27 -12.64 -21.53
N GLY A 97 -1.07 -11.70 -22.04
CA GLY A 97 -0.79 -10.98 -23.29
C GLY A 97 0.25 -9.87 -23.15
N CYS A 98 0.60 -9.47 -21.92
CA CYS A 98 1.67 -8.50 -21.71
C CYS A 98 3.03 -9.19 -21.90
N PRO A 99 3.89 -8.70 -22.82
CA PRO A 99 5.22 -9.27 -22.99
C PRO A 99 6.02 -9.23 -21.68
N GLN A 100 6.61 -10.35 -21.31
CA GLN A 100 7.48 -10.43 -20.15
C GLN A 100 8.73 -9.60 -20.38
N LEU A 101 8.97 -8.64 -19.50
CA LEU A 101 10.19 -7.84 -19.52
C LEU A 101 11.35 -8.63 -18.93
N ASN A 102 12.45 -8.73 -19.69
CA ASN A 102 13.71 -9.26 -19.21
C ASN A 102 14.63 -8.09 -18.95
N LEU A 103 14.87 -7.78 -17.68
CA LEU A 103 15.65 -6.63 -17.25
C LEU A 103 16.96 -7.11 -16.60
N ASP A 104 18.06 -6.48 -17.00
CA ASP A 104 19.36 -6.71 -16.37
C ASP A 104 19.52 -5.81 -15.15
N SER A 105 20.04 -6.39 -14.08
CA SER A 105 20.37 -5.67 -12.85
C SER A 105 21.84 -5.79 -12.52
N GLU A 106 22.41 -4.72 -12.02
CA GLU A 106 23.82 -4.67 -11.60
C GLU A 106 23.92 -4.01 -10.23
N TRP A 107 24.46 -4.76 -9.25
CA TRP A 107 24.64 -4.25 -7.90
C TRP A 107 26.11 -4.06 -7.58
N SER A 108 26.41 -2.94 -6.97
CA SER A 108 27.68 -2.65 -6.31
C SER A 108 27.43 -2.10 -4.91
N PRO A 109 28.26 -2.45 -3.92
CA PRO A 109 28.11 -1.88 -2.60
C PRO A 109 28.33 -0.36 -2.66
N PRO A 110 27.48 0.43 -1.99
CA PRO A 110 27.64 1.86 -1.95
C PRO A 110 28.95 2.23 -1.23
N THR A 111 29.61 3.28 -1.71
CA THR A 111 30.78 3.81 -1.06
C THR A 111 30.37 4.80 0.01
N HIS A 112 30.74 4.52 1.26
CA HIS A 112 30.47 5.41 2.38
C HIS A 112 31.70 6.22 2.73
N LEU A 113 31.51 7.52 2.92
CA LEU A 113 32.54 8.36 3.51
C LEU A 113 32.68 8.05 5.00
N PRO A 114 33.90 8.10 5.57
CA PRO A 114 34.07 7.97 7.00
C PRO A 114 33.21 9.02 7.75
N LEU A 115 32.55 8.57 8.81
CA LEU A 115 31.82 9.50 9.68
C LEU A 115 32.82 10.35 10.45
N GLU A 116 32.75 11.66 10.26
CA GLU A 116 33.44 12.60 11.14
C GLU A 116 32.66 12.72 12.44
N THR A 117 33.28 12.31 13.53
CA THR A 117 32.70 12.50 14.88
C THR A 117 33.03 13.92 15.33
N PRO A 118 32.05 14.80 15.51
CA PRO A 118 32.31 16.14 16.02
C PRO A 118 32.84 16.08 17.46
N GLU A 119 33.88 16.84 17.75
CA GLU A 119 34.28 17.08 19.15
C GLU A 119 33.30 18.07 19.77
N LEU A 120 32.57 17.63 20.81
CA LEU A 120 31.55 18.41 21.51
C LEU A 120 31.84 18.41 22.99
N ASP A 121 31.78 19.58 23.58
CA ASP A 121 31.64 19.73 25.05
C ASP A 121 30.20 19.42 25.52
N GLU A 122 29.95 19.46 26.82
CA GLU A 122 28.61 19.16 27.37
C GLU A 122 27.51 20.09 26.84
N GLU A 123 27.81 21.37 26.65
CA GLU A 123 26.86 22.33 26.10
C GLU A 123 26.56 22.05 24.61
N GLY A 124 27.58 21.75 23.85
CA GLY A 124 27.46 21.34 22.44
C GLY A 124 26.66 20.03 22.28
N MET A 125 26.88 19.05 23.17
CA MET A 125 26.12 17.80 23.21
C MET A 125 24.64 18.05 23.49
N GLY A 126 24.31 18.90 24.48
CA GLY A 126 22.94 19.29 24.78
C GLY A 126 22.25 19.99 23.62
N LYS A 127 22.94 20.91 22.95
CA LYS A 127 22.43 21.59 21.74
C LYS A 127 22.21 20.61 20.57
N LEU A 128 23.11 19.66 20.37
CA LEU A 128 22.97 18.63 19.34
C LEU A 128 21.76 17.73 19.62
N LEU A 129 21.60 17.26 20.85
CA LEU A 129 20.44 16.45 21.25
C LEU A 129 19.12 17.20 21.02
N ALA A 130 19.03 18.47 21.46
CA ALA A 130 17.83 19.28 21.20
C ALA A 130 17.52 19.45 19.72
N ARG A 131 18.54 19.64 18.87
CA ARG A 131 18.38 19.71 17.41
C ARG A 131 17.93 18.39 16.81
N LEU A 132 18.41 17.26 17.31
CA LEU A 132 17.98 15.92 16.84
C LEU A 132 16.52 15.66 17.21
N LEU A 133 16.13 15.97 18.44
CA LEU A 133 14.76 15.82 18.91
C LEU A 133 13.77 16.74 18.16
N ALA A 134 14.24 17.90 17.71
CA ALA A 134 13.42 18.85 16.96
C ALA A 134 13.28 18.52 15.46
N ARG A 135 13.98 17.49 14.94
CA ARG A 135 13.87 17.12 13.52
C ARG A 135 12.45 16.63 13.21
N PRO A 136 11.84 16.99 12.06
CA PRO A 136 10.47 16.59 11.70
C PRO A 136 10.20 15.08 11.74
N ASN A 137 11.21 14.25 11.45
CA ASN A 137 11.09 12.79 11.51
C ASN A 137 11.24 12.19 12.93
N VAL A 138 11.63 12.98 13.90
CA VAL A 138 11.82 12.57 15.31
C VAL A 138 10.82 13.27 16.23
N ALA A 139 10.51 14.54 15.97
CA ALA A 139 9.59 15.34 16.77
C ALA A 139 8.19 14.73 16.87
N SER A 140 7.43 15.17 17.88
CA SER A 140 6.05 14.73 18.09
C SER A 140 5.19 14.85 16.82
N LYS A 141 4.39 13.83 16.54
CA LYS A 141 3.39 13.79 15.47
C LYS A 141 1.98 14.12 15.99
N GLU A 142 1.86 14.62 17.22
CA GLU A 142 0.59 14.88 17.87
C GLU A 142 -0.37 15.71 17.02
N TRP A 143 0.14 16.76 16.37
CA TRP A 143 -0.67 17.60 15.49
C TRP A 143 -1.30 16.80 14.35
N TRP A 144 -0.54 15.90 13.70
CA TRP A 144 -1.03 15.06 12.62
C TRP A 144 -2.06 14.05 13.12
N VAL A 145 -1.73 13.33 14.20
CA VAL A 145 -2.61 12.30 14.78
C VAL A 145 -3.93 12.91 15.22
N ARG A 146 -3.91 14.06 15.89
CA ARG A 146 -5.15 14.71 16.37
C ARG A 146 -5.95 15.41 15.27
N SER A 147 -5.40 15.55 14.07
CA SER A 147 -6.12 16.07 12.90
C SER A 147 -7.02 15.03 12.22
N TYR A 148 -6.91 13.76 12.60
CA TYR A 148 -7.67 12.66 12.03
C TYR A 148 -8.58 11.99 13.07
N ASP A 149 -9.63 11.33 12.58
CA ASP A 149 -10.67 10.70 13.38
C ASP A 149 -10.22 9.33 13.91
N HIS A 150 -9.26 9.28 14.82
CA HIS A 150 -8.70 8.02 15.32
C HIS A 150 -9.50 7.39 16.49
N GLU A 151 -10.58 8.01 16.94
CA GLU A 151 -11.38 7.53 18.09
C GLU A 151 -12.89 7.53 17.83
N VAL A 152 -13.33 7.70 16.59
CA VAL A 152 -14.76 7.92 16.25
C VAL A 152 -15.67 6.78 16.68
N ILE A 153 -15.24 5.54 16.49
CA ILE A 153 -16.06 4.35 16.80
C ILE A 153 -15.91 3.91 18.25
N ALA A 154 -15.04 4.54 19.04
CA ALA A 154 -14.72 4.18 20.42
C ALA A 154 -14.25 2.71 20.61
N GLN A 155 -13.62 2.14 19.61
CA GLN A 155 -13.09 0.77 19.64
C GLN A 155 -11.57 0.71 19.85
N SER A 156 -10.89 1.86 20.00
CA SER A 156 -9.45 1.90 20.27
C SER A 156 -9.15 1.47 21.69
N VAL A 157 -8.50 0.31 21.86
CA VAL A 157 -8.05 -0.22 23.14
C VAL A 157 -6.69 0.36 23.51
N ILE A 158 -5.72 0.30 22.57
CA ILE A 158 -4.45 1.02 22.66
C ILE A 158 -4.47 2.10 21.58
N LYS A 159 -4.43 3.34 22.05
CA LYS A 159 -4.56 4.54 21.24
C LYS A 159 -3.19 4.97 20.68
N PRO A 160 -3.14 5.84 19.67
CA PRO A 160 -1.88 6.43 19.19
C PRO A 160 -1.10 7.16 20.29
N PHE A 161 -1.82 7.75 21.25
CA PHE A 161 -1.23 8.37 22.45
C PHE A 161 -1.73 7.68 23.70
N CYS A 162 -0.78 7.23 24.51
CA CYS A 162 -0.96 6.51 25.76
C CYS A 162 -0.52 7.35 26.97
N GLY A 163 -0.57 6.75 28.15
CA GLY A 163 -0.19 7.36 29.41
C GLY A 163 -1.32 8.19 30.02
N THR A 164 -1.08 8.69 31.24
CA THR A 164 -2.08 9.41 32.03
C THR A 164 -2.56 10.71 31.35
N ASN A 165 -1.67 11.35 30.62
CA ASN A 165 -1.98 12.61 29.92
C ASN A 165 -2.36 12.39 28.45
N HIS A 166 -2.36 11.16 27.94
CA HIS A 166 -2.56 10.86 26.53
C HIS A 166 -1.63 11.66 25.59
N ASP A 167 -0.36 11.71 25.91
CA ASP A 167 0.68 12.47 25.21
C ASP A 167 1.92 11.64 24.83
N ALA A 168 1.99 10.38 25.28
CA ALA A 168 3.08 9.47 24.97
C ALA A 168 2.71 8.56 23.76
N PRO A 169 3.51 8.55 22.69
CA PRO A 169 3.24 7.69 21.53
C PRO A 169 3.29 6.21 21.94
N GLY A 170 2.37 5.41 21.38
CA GLY A 170 2.37 3.94 21.51
C GLY A 170 3.15 3.28 20.37
N ASP A 171 3.61 2.03 20.60
CA ASP A 171 4.36 1.27 19.59
C ASP A 171 3.45 0.70 18.49
N ALA A 172 2.19 0.38 18.84
CA ALA A 172 1.18 -0.14 17.91
C ALA A 172 -0.22 0.25 18.36
N ALA A 173 -1.18 0.14 17.47
CA ALA A 173 -2.60 0.30 17.78
C ALA A 173 -3.23 -1.06 18.10
N VAL A 174 -4.18 -1.06 19.05
CA VAL A 174 -5.05 -2.21 19.32
C VAL A 174 -6.49 -1.74 19.25
N ILE A 175 -7.27 -2.39 18.42
CA ILE A 175 -8.72 -2.12 18.29
C ILE A 175 -9.53 -3.35 18.71
N ALA A 176 -10.72 -3.14 19.24
CA ALA A 176 -11.70 -4.17 19.53
C ALA A 176 -12.73 -4.23 18.40
N PRO A 177 -12.63 -5.16 17.43
CA PRO A 177 -13.52 -5.21 16.27
C PRO A 177 -15.00 -5.41 16.67
N ILE A 178 -15.20 -6.09 17.81
CA ILE A 178 -16.53 -6.34 18.37
C ILE A 178 -16.65 -5.58 19.69
N GLN A 179 -17.58 -4.66 19.78
CA GLN A 179 -17.82 -3.88 20.99
C GLN A 179 -18.20 -4.78 22.16
N GLY A 180 -17.47 -4.65 23.28
CA GLY A 180 -17.62 -5.53 24.44
C GLY A 180 -16.98 -6.90 24.30
N GLY A 181 -16.32 -7.19 23.18
CA GLY A 181 -15.52 -8.40 22.97
C GLY A 181 -14.23 -8.39 23.80
N THR A 182 -13.64 -9.57 23.97
CA THR A 182 -12.38 -9.77 24.69
C THR A 182 -11.17 -9.97 23.76
N GLN A 183 -11.41 -9.98 22.45
CA GLN A 183 -10.36 -10.12 21.43
C GLN A 183 -10.08 -8.77 20.80
N GLY A 184 -8.80 -8.48 20.57
CA GLY A 184 -8.32 -7.29 19.90
C GLY A 184 -7.62 -7.63 18.60
N LEU A 185 -7.61 -6.66 17.67
CA LEU A 185 -6.75 -6.69 16.48
C LEU A 185 -5.60 -5.71 16.70
N VAL A 186 -4.38 -6.21 16.60
CA VAL A 186 -3.15 -5.41 16.66
C VAL A 186 -2.80 -4.94 15.27
N ILE A 187 -2.47 -3.66 15.12
CA ILE A 187 -1.96 -3.07 13.89
C ILE A 187 -0.67 -2.35 14.22
N SER A 188 0.40 -2.77 13.56
CA SER A 188 1.74 -2.18 13.71
C SER A 188 2.39 -1.96 12.36
N ASN A 189 3.41 -1.14 12.31
CA ASN A 189 4.18 -0.90 11.10
C ASN A 189 5.67 -0.77 11.42
N GLY A 190 6.50 -0.95 10.39
CA GLY A 190 7.92 -0.68 10.42
C GLY A 190 8.35 0.00 9.13
N ILE A 191 9.25 0.97 9.24
CA ILE A 191 9.76 1.73 8.11
C ILE A 191 11.18 2.25 8.37
N ALA A 192 12.11 1.88 7.50
CA ALA A 192 13.52 2.25 7.63
C ALA A 192 14.12 2.82 6.33
N PRO A 193 13.51 3.85 5.68
CA PRO A 193 13.88 4.28 4.33
C PRO A 193 15.34 4.72 4.21
N ARG A 194 15.92 5.31 5.25
CA ARG A 194 17.33 5.76 5.26
C ARG A 194 18.34 4.63 5.26
N TYR A 195 17.94 3.41 5.63
CA TYR A 195 18.83 2.26 5.55
C TYR A 195 19.11 1.84 4.11
N SER A 196 18.25 2.23 3.15
CA SER A 196 18.49 1.99 1.72
C SER A 196 19.77 2.68 1.21
N ASP A 197 20.16 3.78 1.84
CA ASP A 197 21.42 4.47 1.52
C ASP A 197 22.64 3.61 1.89
N ILE A 198 22.47 2.62 2.78
CA ILE A 198 23.52 1.70 3.24
C ILE A 198 23.34 0.34 2.54
N ASP A 199 22.20 -0.29 2.70
CA ASP A 199 21.86 -1.58 2.10
C ASP A 199 20.33 -1.77 2.06
N SER A 200 19.77 -1.94 0.86
CA SER A 200 18.34 -2.16 0.68
C SER A 200 17.84 -3.51 1.26
N TYR A 201 18.73 -4.52 1.36
CA TYR A 201 18.41 -5.76 2.06
C TYR A 201 18.20 -5.49 3.56
N ALA A 202 19.16 -4.81 4.19
CA ALA A 202 19.07 -4.45 5.60
C ALA A 202 17.87 -3.52 5.89
N MET A 203 17.55 -2.62 4.96
CA MET A 203 16.36 -1.75 5.05
C MET A 203 15.06 -2.57 5.17
N ALA A 204 14.84 -3.49 4.24
CA ALA A 204 13.63 -4.31 4.24
C ALA A 204 13.56 -5.23 5.47
N ALA A 205 14.68 -5.86 5.82
CA ALA A 205 14.79 -6.71 7.01
C ALA A 205 14.45 -5.92 8.30
N ALA A 206 15.01 -4.72 8.46
CA ALA A 206 14.76 -3.86 9.60
C ALA A 206 13.29 -3.41 9.68
N SER A 207 12.66 -3.12 8.54
CA SER A 207 11.25 -2.71 8.50
C SER A 207 10.32 -3.83 8.97
N VAL A 208 10.57 -5.08 8.57
CA VAL A 208 9.78 -6.23 9.05
C VAL A 208 10.02 -6.46 10.55
N ASP A 209 11.28 -6.44 10.99
CA ASP A 209 11.63 -6.64 12.41
C ASP A 209 11.01 -5.56 13.30
N GLU A 210 11.04 -4.29 12.88
CA GLU A 210 10.41 -3.19 13.60
C GLU A 210 8.90 -3.39 13.75
N ALA A 211 8.20 -3.73 12.66
CA ALA A 211 6.76 -3.98 12.70
C ALA A 211 6.41 -5.08 13.70
N LEU A 212 7.16 -6.19 13.69
CA LEU A 212 6.94 -7.30 14.61
C LEU A 212 7.23 -6.92 16.07
N ARG A 213 8.33 -6.20 16.33
CA ARG A 213 8.65 -5.73 17.69
C ARG A 213 7.58 -4.81 18.24
N ASN A 214 7.09 -3.88 17.41
CA ASN A 214 6.00 -2.99 17.78
C ASN A 214 4.73 -3.78 18.14
N ALA A 215 4.38 -4.81 17.37
CA ALA A 215 3.26 -5.69 17.67
C ALA A 215 3.45 -6.46 19.00
N VAL A 216 4.66 -6.98 19.24
CA VAL A 216 4.99 -7.70 20.48
C VAL A 216 4.87 -6.81 21.72
N CYS A 217 5.25 -5.53 21.61
CA CYS A 217 5.15 -4.56 22.71
C CYS A 217 3.72 -4.38 23.22
N VAL A 218 2.71 -4.64 22.40
CA VAL A 218 1.29 -4.54 22.76
C VAL A 218 0.61 -5.90 22.96
N GLY A 219 1.38 -6.98 22.94
CA GLY A 219 0.92 -8.30 23.35
C GLY A 219 0.25 -9.14 22.23
N VAL A 220 0.73 -9.01 20.98
CA VAL A 220 0.24 -9.83 19.88
C VAL A 220 0.57 -11.31 20.08
N ASP A 221 -0.29 -12.19 19.59
CA ASP A 221 -0.01 -13.59 19.40
C ASP A 221 0.73 -13.79 18.06
N LEU A 222 2.01 -14.15 18.12
CA LEU A 222 2.85 -14.30 16.93
C LEU A 222 2.44 -15.47 16.02
N ASP A 223 1.64 -16.41 16.50
CA ASP A 223 1.11 -17.49 15.67
C ASP A 223 -0.11 -17.04 14.83
N LEU A 224 -0.66 -15.86 15.12
CA LEU A 224 -1.83 -15.28 14.46
C LEU A 224 -1.49 -13.92 13.82
N ILE A 225 -0.39 -13.86 13.09
CA ILE A 225 0.06 -12.62 12.42
C ILE A 225 -0.02 -12.75 10.90
N ALA A 226 -0.23 -11.61 10.25
CA ALA A 226 -0.14 -11.49 8.80
C ALA A 226 0.49 -10.14 8.44
N GLY A 227 1.23 -10.10 7.35
CA GLY A 227 1.91 -8.91 6.87
C GLY A 227 1.28 -8.35 5.60
N LEU A 228 1.39 -7.02 5.45
CA LEU A 228 1.18 -6.32 4.19
C LEU A 228 2.45 -5.52 3.92
N ASP A 229 2.99 -5.65 2.72
CA ASP A 229 4.05 -4.76 2.28
C ASP A 229 3.46 -3.56 1.55
N ASN A 230 4.13 -2.43 1.67
CA ASN A 230 3.80 -1.22 0.93
C ASN A 230 5.09 -0.47 0.64
N PHE A 231 5.46 -0.38 -0.63
CA PHE A 231 6.65 0.35 -1.01
C PHE A 231 6.45 1.24 -2.23
N CYS A 232 7.26 2.30 -2.28
CA CYS A 232 7.43 3.15 -3.44
C CYS A 232 8.86 3.02 -3.93
N TRP A 233 9.04 2.75 -5.22
CA TRP A 233 10.37 2.56 -5.80
C TRP A 233 10.62 3.53 -6.95
N PRO A 234 11.84 4.07 -7.08
CA PRO A 234 12.20 4.88 -8.23
C PRO A 234 12.24 4.04 -9.51
N ASP A 235 12.28 4.68 -10.68
CA ASP A 235 12.27 3.97 -11.96
C ASP A 235 13.47 3.00 -12.05
N PRO A 236 13.23 1.68 -12.05
CA PRO A 236 14.29 0.68 -12.08
C PRO A 236 14.73 0.30 -13.51
N ILE A 237 14.23 0.99 -14.53
CA ILE A 237 14.56 0.70 -15.92
C ILE A 237 15.63 1.67 -16.40
N GLU A 238 16.76 1.13 -16.87
CA GLU A 238 17.83 1.93 -17.45
C GLU A 238 17.33 2.69 -18.69
N SER A 239 17.55 3.99 -18.70
CA SER A 239 17.23 4.86 -19.82
C SER A 239 18.10 6.13 -19.80
N SER A 240 17.97 6.98 -20.79
CA SER A 240 18.61 8.29 -20.76
C SER A 240 18.17 9.19 -19.60
N LYS A 241 16.98 8.95 -19.04
CA LYS A 241 16.46 9.65 -17.86
C LYS A 241 16.83 8.98 -16.54
N THR A 242 17.11 7.70 -16.57
CA THR A 242 17.45 6.86 -15.41
C THR A 242 18.69 6.02 -15.71
N PRO A 243 19.88 6.64 -15.84
CA PRO A 243 21.11 5.93 -16.19
C PRO A 243 21.55 4.92 -15.13
N ASP A 244 21.04 5.05 -13.91
CA ASP A 244 21.27 4.18 -12.76
C ASP A 244 20.15 3.11 -12.58
N GLY A 245 19.31 2.90 -13.59
CA GLY A 245 18.18 1.97 -13.53
C GLY A 245 18.58 0.54 -13.16
N ARG A 246 19.66 0.01 -13.69
CA ARG A 246 20.17 -1.34 -13.34
C ARG A 246 20.52 -1.47 -11.86
N TYR A 247 21.14 -0.44 -11.29
CA TYR A 247 21.47 -0.40 -9.87
C TYR A 247 20.20 -0.33 -9.00
N LYS A 248 19.25 0.53 -9.37
CA LYS A 248 17.94 0.63 -8.70
C LYS A 248 17.14 -0.69 -8.74
N LEU A 249 17.21 -1.38 -9.90
CA LEU A 249 16.61 -2.70 -10.04
C LEU A 249 17.29 -3.73 -9.14
N ALA A 250 18.62 -3.71 -9.07
CA ALA A 250 19.35 -4.61 -8.19
C ALA A 250 19.03 -4.38 -6.71
N GLN A 251 18.87 -3.12 -6.29
CA GLN A 251 18.42 -2.79 -4.94
C GLN A 251 17.00 -3.31 -4.67
N LEU A 252 16.07 -3.20 -5.63
CA LEU A 252 14.72 -3.74 -5.53
C LEU A 252 14.74 -5.26 -5.32
N VAL A 253 15.53 -5.98 -6.13
CA VAL A 253 15.70 -7.43 -6.00
C VAL A 253 16.26 -7.80 -4.62
N ARG A 254 17.22 -7.04 -4.09
CA ARG A 254 17.80 -7.24 -2.77
C ARG A 254 16.78 -7.02 -1.65
N ALA A 255 15.97 -5.96 -1.74
CA ALA A 255 14.91 -5.68 -0.78
C ALA A 255 13.85 -6.79 -0.76
N ASN A 256 13.42 -7.26 -1.94
CA ASN A 256 12.46 -8.37 -2.04
C ASN A 256 13.03 -9.69 -1.49
N ARG A 257 14.32 -9.97 -1.69
CA ARG A 257 14.96 -11.14 -1.07
C ARG A 257 14.95 -11.05 0.45
N ALA A 258 15.24 -9.88 1.01
CA ALA A 258 15.18 -9.69 2.45
C ALA A 258 13.75 -9.87 2.98
N LEU A 259 12.75 -9.36 2.25
CA LEU A 259 11.35 -9.54 2.60
C LEU A 259 10.99 -11.03 2.65
N ASP A 260 11.35 -11.81 1.61
CA ASP A 260 11.11 -13.26 1.59
C ASP A 260 11.85 -13.97 2.74
N ASP A 261 13.16 -13.74 2.89
CA ASP A 261 13.99 -14.39 3.89
C ASP A 261 13.49 -14.13 5.33
N VAL A 262 13.17 -12.87 5.64
CA VAL A 262 12.77 -12.46 6.99
C VAL A 262 11.33 -12.87 7.30
N CYS A 263 10.40 -12.70 6.34
CA CYS A 263 9.02 -13.15 6.51
C CYS A 263 8.96 -14.67 6.71
N ARG A 264 9.75 -15.45 5.99
CA ARG A 264 9.86 -16.91 6.22
C ARG A 264 10.43 -17.25 7.59
N ALA A 265 11.49 -16.54 8.00
CA ALA A 265 12.12 -16.77 9.31
C ALA A 265 11.16 -16.50 10.47
N TYR A 266 10.37 -15.45 10.37
CA TYR A 266 9.34 -15.09 11.37
C TYR A 266 8.00 -15.81 11.18
N ARG A 267 7.84 -16.60 10.12
CA ARG A 267 6.56 -17.24 9.74
C ARG A 267 5.44 -16.21 9.55
N LEU A 268 5.77 -15.06 9.00
CA LEU A 268 4.85 -13.98 8.69
C LEU A 268 4.31 -14.15 7.26
N PRO A 269 3.09 -14.62 7.06
CA PRO A 269 2.49 -14.67 5.72
C PRO A 269 2.16 -13.27 5.24
N CYS A 270 2.61 -12.93 4.02
CA CYS A 270 2.17 -11.73 3.34
C CYS A 270 0.83 -12.01 2.67
N ILE A 271 -0.22 -11.29 3.09
CA ILE A 271 -1.60 -11.49 2.60
C ILE A 271 -2.03 -10.46 1.56
N SER A 272 -1.30 -9.38 1.44
CA SER A 272 -1.51 -8.32 0.45
C SER A 272 -0.24 -7.46 0.36
N GLY A 273 -0.18 -6.64 -0.67
CA GLY A 273 0.86 -5.65 -0.87
C GLY A 273 0.39 -4.50 -1.77
N LYS A 274 1.13 -3.40 -1.76
CA LYS A 274 0.97 -2.29 -2.69
C LYS A 274 2.33 -1.85 -3.19
N ASP A 275 2.58 -2.10 -4.45
CA ASP A 275 3.86 -1.85 -5.09
C ASP A 275 3.71 -0.66 -6.05
N SER A 276 4.41 0.42 -5.76
CA SER A 276 4.40 1.60 -6.61
C SER A 276 5.78 1.80 -7.23
N MET A 277 5.80 1.86 -8.55
CA MET A 277 7.03 2.07 -9.33
C MET A 277 7.02 3.44 -9.99
N LYS A 278 8.21 3.95 -10.31
CA LYS A 278 8.40 5.22 -11.04
C LYS A 278 7.81 6.43 -10.32
N ASN A 279 7.89 6.44 -8.99
CA ASN A 279 7.42 7.56 -8.17
C ASN A 279 8.46 8.69 -8.05
N ASP A 280 9.33 8.82 -9.05
CA ASP A 280 10.31 9.89 -9.13
C ASP A 280 9.66 11.20 -9.55
N ALA A 281 10.00 12.29 -8.86
CA ALA A 281 9.69 13.63 -9.28
C ALA A 281 10.96 14.46 -9.41
N MET A 282 11.13 15.12 -10.55
CA MET A 282 12.20 16.10 -10.74
C MET A 282 11.69 17.47 -10.29
N THR A 283 12.29 18.04 -9.26
CA THR A 283 12.07 19.42 -8.89
C THR A 283 13.08 20.32 -9.60
N VAL A 284 12.73 21.59 -9.80
CA VAL A 284 13.54 22.59 -10.55
C VAL A 284 14.91 22.86 -9.89
N SER A 285 15.20 22.29 -8.73
CA SER A 285 16.42 22.49 -7.95
C SER A 285 17.37 21.29 -7.95
N TYR A 286 17.34 20.42 -8.94
CA TYR A 286 18.24 19.24 -9.06
C TYR A 286 18.17 18.22 -7.91
N THR A 287 17.14 18.23 -7.10
CA THR A 287 16.92 17.24 -6.04
C THR A 287 15.80 16.29 -6.46
N HIS A 288 16.10 14.99 -6.49
CA HIS A 288 15.07 13.96 -6.62
C HIS A 288 14.30 13.89 -5.29
N LEU A 289 13.01 14.20 -5.32
CA LEU A 289 12.10 13.93 -4.21
C LEU A 289 11.24 12.74 -4.61
N THR A 290 11.37 11.64 -3.88
CA THR A 290 10.32 10.62 -3.85
C THR A 290 9.18 11.19 -3.01
N LEU A 291 8.04 11.45 -3.63
CA LEU A 291 6.84 11.83 -2.89
C LEU A 291 6.19 10.54 -2.38
N PRO A 292 5.92 10.43 -1.07
CA PRO A 292 5.07 9.36 -0.60
C PRO A 292 3.69 9.54 -1.24
N THR A 293 3.22 8.51 -1.93
CA THR A 293 1.83 8.46 -2.39
C THR A 293 0.94 8.29 -1.16
N SER A 294 0.14 9.28 -0.90
CA SER A 294 -0.96 9.22 0.07
C SER A 294 -2.04 8.24 -0.37
#